data_21a8b1243fa6780a85d4b3f88be01456
#
_entry.id   21a8b1243fa6780a85d4b3f88be01456
#
_cell.length_a   1.000
_cell.length_b   1.000
_cell.length_c   1.000
_cell.angle_alpha   90.00
_cell.angle_beta   90.00
_cell.angle_gamma   90.00
#
_symmetry.space_group_name_H-M   'P 1'
#
loop_
_entity.id
_entity.type
_entity.pdbx_description
1 polymer ?
#
loop_
_entity_poly.entity_id
_entity_poly.type
_entity_poly.pdbx_seq_one_letter_code
_entity_poly.pdbx_strand_id
1 'polypeptide(L)'
;MDDEDRSRRKYEQLMFGSLPEVDPDCPSADQLAAYILGTLTGTEQLMLSAHFRQCPMCQYTVATIRRPEPRRRTVIATLLPLPVAEGQRRSGHHGESRQYQADDLIVKLTVSPPSGEYWRITGRVLRADTGLADRSVTLRSGRRRYQQTSDAQGFFTFGAVPADRYTLVIEGEQVQVQIRDLVLSLDDDDRDEGA
;
A
#
# COMPACT_ATOMS: atom_id res chain seq x y z
N MET A 1 -43.32 27.59 1.70
CA MET A 1 -42.80 26.40 2.46
C MET A 1 -42.16 25.54 1.40
N ASP A 2 -40.85 25.77 1.27
CA ASP A 2 -40.10 25.52 0.03
C ASP A 2 -39.73 24.05 -0.15
N ASP A 3 -39.68 23.63 -1.40
CA ASP A 3 -39.36 22.26 -1.86
C ASP A 3 -37.95 21.80 -1.38
N GLU A 4 -37.05 22.76 -1.15
CA GLU A 4 -35.74 22.54 -0.54
C GLU A 4 -35.81 22.05 0.91
N ASP A 5 -36.73 22.60 1.72
CA ASP A 5 -36.89 22.20 3.13
C ASP A 5 -37.49 20.79 3.25
N ARG A 6 -38.28 20.39 2.25
CA ARG A 6 -38.85 19.05 2.14
C ARG A 6 -37.81 18.02 1.71
N SER A 7 -36.95 18.40 0.79
CA SER A 7 -35.84 17.55 0.32
C SER A 7 -34.79 17.35 1.42
N ARG A 8 -34.46 18.42 2.14
CA ARG A 8 -33.53 18.38 3.27
C ARG A 8 -34.01 17.46 4.39
N ARG A 9 -35.28 17.54 4.79
CA ARG A 9 -35.88 16.64 5.80
C ARG A 9 -35.91 15.19 5.34
N LYS A 10 -36.15 14.95 4.05
CA LYS A 10 -36.11 13.60 3.47
C LYS A 10 -34.71 13.03 3.46
N TYR A 11 -33.68 13.86 3.20
CA TYR A 11 -32.28 13.47 3.30
C TYR A 11 -31.84 13.21 4.75
N GLU A 12 -32.24 14.05 5.68
CA GLU A 12 -31.98 13.85 7.12
C GLU A 12 -32.64 12.56 7.62
N GLN A 13 -33.87 12.27 7.18
CA GLN A 13 -34.59 11.05 7.54
C GLN A 13 -34.00 9.78 6.90
N LEU A 14 -33.36 9.89 5.71
CA LEU A 14 -32.67 8.78 5.05
C LEU A 14 -31.25 8.55 5.61
N MET A 15 -30.59 9.61 6.05
CA MET A 15 -29.22 9.53 6.57
C MET A 15 -29.17 9.33 8.09
N PHE A 16 -30.19 9.79 8.82
CA PHE A 16 -30.32 9.67 10.27
C PHE A 16 -31.61 8.94 10.71
N GLY A 17 -32.23 8.22 9.77
CA GLY A 17 -33.33 7.31 10.10
C GLY A 17 -32.88 6.40 11.21
N SER A 18 -33.53 6.55 12.37
CA SER A 18 -33.29 5.94 13.67
C SER A 18 -32.23 4.87 13.63
N LEU A 19 -31.00 5.20 14.10
CA LEU A 19 -30.04 4.17 14.43
C LEU A 19 -30.86 3.13 15.23
N PRO A 20 -30.88 1.87 14.79
CA PRO A 20 -31.63 0.86 15.55
C PRO A 20 -31.16 0.96 16.99
N GLU A 21 -32.08 1.14 17.91
CA GLU A 21 -31.78 1.12 19.35
C GLU A 21 -30.89 -0.09 19.57
N VAL A 22 -29.66 0.18 20.03
CA VAL A 22 -28.72 -0.90 20.31
C VAL A 22 -29.39 -1.70 21.40
N ASP A 23 -29.78 -2.93 21.08
CA ASP A 23 -30.37 -3.86 22.04
C ASP A 23 -29.44 -3.89 23.26
N PRO A 24 -29.94 -3.58 24.48
CA PRO A 24 -29.15 -3.56 25.70
C PRO A 24 -28.42 -4.90 25.94
N ASP A 25 -28.90 -5.98 25.36
CA ASP A 25 -28.26 -7.29 25.42
C ASP A 25 -27.11 -7.48 24.40
N CYS A 26 -26.87 -6.50 23.50
CA CYS A 26 -25.77 -6.57 22.56
C CYS A 26 -24.43 -6.35 23.27
N PRO A 27 -23.39 -7.09 22.85
CA PRO A 27 -22.05 -6.93 23.40
C PRO A 27 -21.49 -5.54 23.09
N SER A 28 -20.71 -5.01 24.02
CA SER A 28 -20.02 -3.73 23.85
C SER A 28 -18.98 -3.81 22.72
N ALA A 29 -18.55 -2.63 22.22
CA ALA A 29 -17.50 -2.54 21.21
C ALA A 29 -16.20 -3.23 21.65
N ASP A 30 -15.84 -3.11 22.94
CA ASP A 30 -14.65 -3.73 23.52
C ASP A 30 -14.77 -5.26 23.55
N GLN A 31 -15.95 -5.78 23.86
CA GLN A 31 -16.21 -7.23 23.84
C GLN A 31 -16.17 -7.78 22.41
N LEU A 32 -16.69 -7.04 21.43
CA LEU A 32 -16.59 -7.40 20.02
C LEU A 32 -15.13 -7.39 19.54
N ALA A 33 -14.37 -6.38 19.92
CA ALA A 33 -12.94 -6.29 19.61
C ALA A 33 -12.16 -7.47 20.24
N ALA A 34 -12.38 -7.77 21.51
CA ALA A 34 -11.75 -8.88 22.20
C ALA A 34 -12.12 -10.24 21.58
N TYR A 35 -13.36 -10.42 21.13
CA TYR A 35 -13.79 -11.61 20.40
C TYR A 35 -13.06 -11.78 19.07
N ILE A 36 -12.88 -10.68 18.31
CA ILE A 36 -12.20 -10.68 17.01
C ILE A 36 -10.71 -10.96 17.19
N LEU A 37 -10.08 -10.39 18.22
CA LEU A 37 -8.68 -10.58 18.56
C LEU A 37 -8.39 -11.94 19.23
N GLY A 38 -9.43 -12.68 19.64
CA GLY A 38 -9.29 -13.97 20.32
C GLY A 38 -8.73 -13.86 21.73
N THR A 39 -8.92 -12.72 22.41
CA THR A 39 -8.41 -12.45 23.77
C THR A 39 -9.43 -12.77 24.87
N LEU A 40 -10.64 -13.20 24.51
CA LEU A 40 -11.68 -13.60 25.47
C LEU A 40 -11.38 -14.93 26.14
N THR A 41 -11.87 -15.10 27.36
CA THR A 41 -11.89 -16.41 28.03
C THR A 41 -12.86 -17.36 27.32
N GLY A 42 -12.69 -18.68 27.50
CA GLY A 42 -13.52 -19.68 26.84
C GLY A 42 -15.02 -19.52 27.13
N THR A 43 -15.38 -19.11 28.35
CA THR A 43 -16.77 -18.88 28.75
C THR A 43 -17.37 -17.64 28.07
N GLU A 44 -16.65 -16.54 28.04
CA GLU A 44 -17.06 -15.30 27.34
C GLU A 44 -17.22 -15.54 25.85
N GLN A 45 -16.31 -16.29 25.23
CA GLN A 45 -16.36 -16.64 23.83
C GLN A 45 -17.60 -17.48 23.48
N LEU A 46 -17.97 -18.41 24.36
CA LEU A 46 -19.19 -19.22 24.18
C LEU A 46 -20.46 -18.38 24.30
N MET A 47 -20.54 -17.46 25.28
CA MET A 47 -21.70 -16.56 25.45
C MET A 47 -21.88 -15.66 24.24
N LEU A 48 -20.80 -15.02 23.76
CA LEU A 48 -20.84 -14.18 22.56
C LEU A 48 -21.17 -14.96 21.29
N SER A 49 -20.67 -16.17 21.16
CA SER A 49 -21.00 -17.06 20.03
C SER A 49 -22.47 -17.47 20.03
N ALA A 50 -23.06 -17.62 21.21
CA ALA A 50 -24.51 -17.90 21.34
C ALA A 50 -25.34 -16.68 20.96
N HIS A 51 -24.97 -15.47 21.44
CA HIS A 51 -25.62 -14.22 21.07
C HIS A 51 -25.56 -13.98 19.54
N PHE A 52 -24.43 -14.20 18.88
CA PHE A 52 -24.28 -14.00 17.42
C PHE A 52 -25.21 -14.93 16.61
N ARG A 53 -25.60 -16.08 17.11
CA ARG A 53 -26.59 -16.94 16.42
C ARG A 53 -27.98 -16.34 16.40
N GLN A 54 -28.28 -15.42 17.32
CA GLN A 54 -29.63 -14.87 17.53
C GLN A 54 -29.75 -13.41 17.09
N CYS A 55 -28.63 -12.65 17.09
CA CYS A 55 -28.62 -11.24 16.73
C CYS A 55 -28.01 -10.98 15.32
N PRO A 56 -28.85 -10.68 14.30
CA PRO A 56 -28.36 -10.42 12.94
C PRO A 56 -27.43 -9.22 12.84
N MET A 57 -27.64 -8.18 13.66
CA MET A 57 -26.80 -7.00 13.69
C MET A 57 -25.39 -7.32 14.14
N CYS A 58 -25.24 -8.09 15.23
CA CYS A 58 -23.93 -8.50 15.70
C CYS A 58 -23.25 -9.49 14.74
N GLN A 59 -24.02 -10.38 14.08
CA GLN A 59 -23.50 -11.21 13.00
C GLN A 59 -22.91 -10.36 11.88
N TYR A 60 -23.68 -9.38 11.41
CA TYR A 60 -23.24 -8.48 10.34
C TYR A 60 -21.98 -7.69 10.74
N THR A 61 -21.96 -7.14 11.96
CA THR A 61 -20.82 -6.38 12.49
C THR A 61 -19.55 -7.24 12.53
N VAL A 62 -19.63 -8.45 13.12
CA VAL A 62 -18.49 -9.36 13.20
C VAL A 62 -18.05 -9.81 11.81
N ALA A 63 -18.98 -10.12 10.90
CA ALA A 63 -18.67 -10.51 9.53
C ALA A 63 -18.01 -9.38 8.74
N THR A 64 -18.44 -8.12 8.96
CA THR A 64 -17.85 -6.95 8.31
C THR A 64 -16.43 -6.68 8.80
N ILE A 65 -16.20 -6.78 10.12
CA ILE A 65 -14.86 -6.57 10.69
C ILE A 65 -13.93 -7.74 10.35
N ARG A 66 -14.44 -8.98 10.37
CA ARG A 66 -13.68 -10.19 9.96
C ARG A 66 -13.56 -10.34 8.47
N ARG A 67 -14.19 -9.47 7.67
CA ARG A 67 -14.04 -9.56 6.23
C ARG A 67 -12.54 -9.49 5.92
N PRO A 68 -11.95 -10.60 5.45
CA PRO A 68 -10.53 -10.55 5.11
C PRO A 68 -10.38 -9.42 4.10
N GLU A 69 -9.47 -8.51 4.36
CA GLU A 69 -9.07 -7.56 3.31
C GLU A 69 -8.88 -8.38 2.04
N PRO A 70 -9.49 -7.98 0.92
CA PRO A 70 -9.35 -8.75 -0.31
C PRO A 70 -7.86 -9.00 -0.50
N ARG A 71 -7.47 -10.29 -0.51
CA ARG A 71 -6.06 -10.67 -0.66
C ARG A 71 -5.57 -10.02 -1.93
N ARG A 72 -4.87 -8.91 -1.78
CA ARG A 72 -4.29 -8.21 -2.92
C ARG A 72 -3.38 -9.20 -3.65
N ARG A 73 -3.63 -9.38 -4.92
CA ARG A 73 -2.78 -10.23 -5.75
C ARG A 73 -1.39 -9.59 -5.79
N THR A 74 -0.36 -10.33 -5.40
CA THR A 74 1.01 -9.87 -5.51
C THR A 74 1.52 -10.17 -6.92
N VAL A 75 1.97 -9.13 -7.61
CA VAL A 75 2.61 -9.24 -8.92
C VAL A 75 4.07 -8.82 -8.79
N ILE A 76 4.97 -9.67 -9.26
CA ILE A 76 6.40 -9.35 -9.32
C ILE A 76 6.61 -8.56 -10.61
N ALA A 77 7.14 -7.36 -10.50
CA ALA A 77 7.41 -6.52 -11.64
C ALA A 77 8.66 -7.03 -12.39
N THR A 78 8.56 -7.02 -13.71
CA THR A 78 9.64 -7.38 -14.61
C THR A 78 10.37 -6.13 -15.07
N LEU A 79 11.70 -6.16 -15.04
CA LEU A 79 12.55 -5.09 -15.58
C LEU A 79 12.38 -5.05 -17.10
N LEU A 80 12.04 -3.88 -17.62
CA LEU A 80 11.97 -3.65 -19.05
C LEU A 80 13.34 -3.16 -19.56
N PRO A 81 13.80 -3.66 -20.73
CA PRO A 81 14.96 -3.09 -21.38
C PRO A 81 14.65 -1.63 -21.77
N LEU A 82 15.45 -0.70 -21.28
CA LEU A 82 15.37 0.68 -21.77
C LEU A 82 15.88 0.72 -23.21
N PRO A 83 15.20 1.45 -24.12
CA PRO A 83 15.75 1.66 -25.44
C PRO A 83 17.08 2.39 -25.30
N VAL A 84 18.15 1.75 -25.73
CA VAL A 84 19.48 2.39 -25.78
C VAL A 84 19.39 3.41 -26.90
N ALA A 85 19.33 4.70 -26.54
CA ALA A 85 19.51 5.77 -27.50
C ALA A 85 20.96 5.70 -28.02
N GLU A 86 21.12 5.25 -29.28
CA GLU A 86 22.43 5.26 -29.93
C GLU A 86 22.99 6.69 -29.86
N GLY A 87 24.09 6.88 -29.13
CA GLY A 87 24.81 8.15 -29.06
C GLY A 87 24.96 8.79 -27.69
N GLN A 88 24.23 8.35 -26.66
CA GLN A 88 24.51 8.82 -25.30
C GLN A 88 25.65 8.05 -24.67
N ARG A 89 26.87 8.61 -24.84
CA ARG A 89 28.01 8.23 -23.99
C ARG A 89 27.59 8.44 -22.54
N ARG A 90 27.72 7.41 -21.72
CA ARG A 90 27.56 7.47 -20.25
C ARG A 90 28.55 8.50 -19.71
N SER A 91 28.19 9.78 -19.71
CA SER A 91 28.92 10.77 -18.93
C SER A 91 28.55 10.54 -17.46
N GLY A 92 29.57 10.23 -16.68
CA GLY A 92 29.43 9.93 -15.25
C GLY A 92 28.58 10.96 -14.51
N HIS A 93 27.84 10.52 -13.54
CA HIS A 93 26.99 11.24 -12.55
C HIS A 93 25.49 11.32 -12.84
N HIS A 94 24.96 10.68 -13.85
CA HIS A 94 23.53 10.52 -14.00
C HIS A 94 23.07 9.25 -13.31
N GLY A 95 22.08 9.36 -12.40
CA GLY A 95 21.50 8.23 -11.71
C GLY A 95 20.99 7.16 -12.69
N GLU A 96 21.14 5.91 -12.32
CA GLU A 96 20.68 4.78 -13.13
C GLU A 96 19.15 4.78 -13.17
N SER A 97 18.58 4.88 -14.39
CA SER A 97 17.15 4.79 -14.60
C SER A 97 16.75 3.36 -14.99
N ARG A 98 15.72 2.85 -14.33
CA ARG A 98 15.16 1.51 -14.56
C ARG A 98 13.67 1.62 -14.74
N GLN A 99 13.11 0.82 -15.63
CA GLN A 99 11.65 0.74 -15.83
C GLN A 99 11.17 -0.68 -15.58
N TYR A 100 10.11 -0.80 -14.80
CA TYR A 100 9.52 -2.07 -14.44
C TYR A 100 8.07 -2.12 -14.88
N GLN A 101 7.60 -3.28 -15.30
CA GLN A 101 6.21 -3.53 -15.66
C GLN A 101 5.60 -4.61 -14.77
N ALA A 102 4.38 -4.36 -14.30
CA ALA A 102 3.58 -5.30 -13.56
C ALA A 102 2.11 -5.16 -13.99
N ASP A 103 1.59 -6.09 -14.75
CA ASP A 103 0.29 -6.00 -15.41
C ASP A 103 0.17 -4.70 -16.25
N ASP A 104 -0.79 -3.83 -15.89
CA ASP A 104 -1.05 -2.53 -16.51
C ASP A 104 -0.28 -1.37 -15.85
N LEU A 105 0.57 -1.68 -14.86
CA LEU A 105 1.35 -0.69 -14.14
C LEU A 105 2.78 -0.62 -14.67
N ILE A 106 3.27 0.60 -14.81
CA ILE A 106 4.66 0.90 -15.13
C ILE A 106 5.26 1.66 -13.95
N VAL A 107 6.40 1.21 -13.48
CA VAL A 107 7.17 1.87 -12.42
C VAL A 107 8.50 2.32 -12.99
N LYS A 108 8.70 3.61 -13.05
CA LYS A 108 9.99 4.20 -13.42
C LYS A 108 10.75 4.53 -12.15
N LEU A 109 11.98 4.06 -12.03
CA LEU A 109 12.88 4.35 -10.91
C LEU A 109 14.14 5.02 -11.41
N THR A 110 14.63 5.99 -10.66
CA THR A 110 15.95 6.59 -10.84
C THR A 110 16.68 6.48 -9.52
N VAL A 111 17.81 5.81 -9.54
CA VAL A 111 18.70 5.67 -8.40
C VAL A 111 19.85 6.66 -8.61
N SER A 112 19.89 7.69 -7.79
CA SER A 112 20.98 8.68 -7.85
C SER A 112 22.18 8.21 -7.06
N PRO A 113 23.42 8.51 -7.52
CA PRO A 113 24.61 8.15 -6.78
C PRO A 113 24.58 8.72 -5.35
N PRO A 114 25.26 8.06 -4.42
CA PRO A 114 25.19 8.43 -3.03
C PRO A 114 25.77 9.82 -2.77
N SER A 115 25.12 10.52 -1.85
CA SER A 115 25.72 11.70 -1.19
C SER A 115 26.25 11.24 0.17
N GLY A 116 27.55 11.02 0.27
CA GLY A 116 28.15 10.29 1.39
C GLY A 116 27.77 8.81 1.35
N GLU A 117 27.18 8.29 2.43
CA GLU A 117 26.78 6.88 2.56
C GLU A 117 25.33 6.59 2.12
N TYR A 118 24.61 7.61 1.64
CA TYR A 118 23.16 7.52 1.43
C TYR A 118 22.76 7.74 -0.03
N TRP A 119 21.92 6.85 -0.52
CA TRP A 119 21.33 6.89 -1.85
C TRP A 119 20.02 7.66 -1.86
N ARG A 120 19.68 8.20 -3.02
CA ARG A 120 18.34 8.74 -3.28
C ARG A 120 17.66 7.91 -4.35
N ILE A 121 16.43 7.46 -4.07
CA ILE A 121 15.59 6.77 -5.03
C ILE A 121 14.40 7.65 -5.31
N THR A 122 14.26 8.07 -6.56
CA THR A 122 13.03 8.72 -7.05
C THR A 122 12.30 7.75 -7.95
N GLY A 123 10.98 7.74 -7.86
CA GLY A 123 10.19 6.88 -8.72
C GLY A 123 8.89 7.52 -9.14
N ARG A 124 8.28 6.92 -10.15
CA ARG A 124 6.96 7.30 -10.63
C ARG A 124 6.14 6.05 -10.93
N VAL A 125 4.92 6.01 -10.41
CA VAL A 125 3.95 4.93 -10.67
C VAL A 125 2.96 5.41 -11.71
N LEU A 126 2.80 4.66 -12.79
CA LEU A 126 1.98 5.01 -13.95
C LEU A 126 1.02 3.88 -14.28
N ARG A 127 -0.15 4.25 -14.80
CA ARG A 127 -1.09 3.36 -15.51
C ARG A 127 -1.49 4.06 -16.79
N ALA A 128 -1.25 3.42 -17.95
CA ALA A 128 -1.53 4.01 -19.26
C ALA A 128 -1.00 5.46 -19.37
N ASP A 129 0.27 5.68 -18.96
CA ASP A 129 0.98 6.96 -18.92
C ASP A 129 0.44 8.02 -17.94
N THR A 130 -0.62 7.71 -17.22
CA THR A 130 -1.17 8.59 -16.17
C THR A 130 -0.56 8.23 -14.81
N GLY A 131 -0.11 9.25 -14.07
CA GLY A 131 0.42 9.08 -12.72
C GLY A 131 -0.65 8.60 -11.74
N LEU A 132 -0.30 7.66 -10.87
CA LEU A 132 -1.18 7.14 -9.84
C LEU A 132 -0.90 7.82 -8.50
N ALA A 133 -1.85 8.65 -8.06
CA ALA A 133 -1.81 9.31 -6.77
C ALA A 133 -2.09 8.35 -5.60
N ASP A 134 -1.68 8.77 -4.41
CA ASP A 134 -2.04 8.17 -3.11
C ASP A 134 -1.71 6.66 -3.01
N ARG A 135 -0.65 6.22 -3.69
CA ARG A 135 -0.15 4.85 -3.57
C ARG A 135 0.86 4.75 -2.45
N SER A 136 0.61 3.84 -1.52
CA SER A 136 1.60 3.52 -0.49
C SER A 136 2.77 2.79 -1.15
N VAL A 137 3.95 3.36 -1.00
CA VAL A 137 5.21 2.81 -1.52
C VAL A 137 6.12 2.50 -0.35
N THR A 138 6.49 1.25 -0.20
CA THR A 138 7.35 0.76 0.87
C THR A 138 8.64 0.20 0.31
N LEU A 139 9.77 0.69 0.80
CA LEU A 139 11.10 0.13 0.54
C LEU A 139 11.55 -0.63 1.77
N ARG A 140 11.88 -1.92 1.63
CA ARG A 140 12.25 -2.79 2.77
C ARG A 140 13.50 -3.60 2.50
N SER A 141 14.36 -3.73 3.51
CA SER A 141 15.52 -4.63 3.56
C SER A 141 15.71 -5.14 4.99
N GLY A 142 15.72 -6.45 5.18
CA GLY A 142 15.85 -7.04 6.51
C GLY A 142 14.89 -6.40 7.52
N ARG A 143 15.46 -5.68 8.52
CA ARG A 143 14.68 -4.97 9.55
C ARG A 143 14.35 -3.52 9.18
N ARG A 144 14.90 -2.99 8.08
CA ARG A 144 14.70 -1.59 7.67
C ARG A 144 13.47 -1.48 6.80
N ARG A 145 12.65 -0.47 7.09
CA ARG A 145 11.45 -0.16 6.33
C ARG A 145 11.31 1.35 6.18
N TYR A 146 11.18 1.80 4.95
CA TYR A 146 10.89 3.19 4.59
C TYR A 146 9.56 3.22 3.88
N GLN A 147 8.72 4.19 4.17
CA GLN A 147 7.39 4.31 3.56
C GLN A 147 7.18 5.74 3.06
N GLN A 148 6.61 5.84 1.87
CA GLN A 148 6.23 7.07 1.21
C GLN A 148 4.87 6.89 0.54
N THR A 149 4.23 8.01 0.18
CA THR A 149 3.00 8.01 -0.61
C THR A 149 3.28 8.75 -1.91
N SER A 150 2.78 8.24 -3.03
CA SER A 150 2.92 8.93 -4.30
C SER A 150 2.06 10.18 -4.36
N ASP A 151 2.57 11.24 -4.98
CA ASP A 151 1.85 12.50 -5.20
C ASP A 151 0.78 12.39 -6.31
N ALA A 152 0.12 13.50 -6.62
CA ALA A 152 -0.94 13.58 -7.63
C ALA A 152 -0.45 13.19 -9.05
N GLN A 153 0.83 13.26 -9.33
CA GLN A 153 1.47 12.88 -10.58
C GLN A 153 2.10 11.49 -10.53
N GLY A 154 1.94 10.78 -9.40
CA GLY A 154 2.48 9.45 -9.17
C GLY A 154 3.95 9.40 -8.75
N PHE A 155 4.58 10.53 -8.42
CA PHE A 155 5.97 10.56 -7.96
C PHE A 155 6.09 10.22 -6.48
N PHE A 156 7.22 9.59 -6.14
CA PHE A 156 7.63 9.34 -4.76
C PHE A 156 9.16 9.45 -4.65
N THR A 157 9.66 9.73 -3.45
CA THR A 157 11.09 9.87 -3.21
C THR A 157 11.48 9.29 -1.86
N PHE A 158 12.50 8.44 -1.86
CA PHE A 158 13.23 8.04 -0.67
C PHE A 158 14.59 8.77 -0.67
N GLY A 159 14.80 9.61 0.34
CA GLY A 159 16.10 10.20 0.61
C GLY A 159 16.85 9.38 1.66
N ALA A 160 18.16 9.51 1.74
CA ALA A 160 18.99 8.92 2.80
C ALA A 160 18.79 7.40 2.99
N VAL A 161 18.84 6.65 1.88
CA VAL A 161 18.75 5.18 1.87
C VAL A 161 20.17 4.61 1.90
N PRO A 162 20.56 3.81 2.91
CA PRO A 162 21.89 3.18 2.97
C PRO A 162 22.05 2.15 1.85
N ALA A 163 23.33 1.81 1.54
CA ALA A 163 23.62 0.69 0.66
C ALA A 163 23.07 -0.61 1.24
N ASP A 164 22.29 -1.34 0.46
CA ASP A 164 21.73 -2.66 0.81
C ASP A 164 20.95 -3.23 -0.39
N ARG A 165 20.43 -4.44 -0.24
CA ARG A 165 19.48 -5.06 -1.17
C ARG A 165 18.05 -4.83 -0.68
N TYR A 166 17.25 -4.22 -1.50
CA TYR A 166 15.89 -3.82 -1.16
C TYR A 166 14.82 -4.52 -1.99
N THR A 167 13.64 -4.61 -1.42
CA THR A 167 12.40 -4.89 -2.15
C THR A 167 11.52 -3.65 -2.06
N LEU A 168 11.13 -3.10 -3.20
CA LEU A 168 10.14 -2.04 -3.30
C LEU A 168 8.76 -2.66 -3.47
N VAL A 169 7.82 -2.22 -2.64
CA VAL A 169 6.43 -2.69 -2.63
C VAL A 169 5.52 -1.49 -2.86
N ILE A 170 4.66 -1.58 -3.87
CA ILE A 170 3.66 -0.55 -4.18
C ILE A 170 2.29 -1.16 -3.97
N GLU A 171 1.50 -0.54 -3.11
CA GLU A 171 0.15 -0.99 -2.80
C GLU A 171 -0.86 -0.33 -3.74
N GLY A 172 -1.51 -1.14 -4.55
CA GLY A 172 -2.68 -0.76 -5.33
C GLY A 172 -3.97 -1.20 -4.65
N GLU A 173 -5.11 -0.92 -5.25
CA GLU A 173 -6.42 -1.30 -4.70
C GLU A 173 -6.63 -2.82 -4.64
N GLN A 174 -6.33 -3.51 -5.73
CA GLN A 174 -6.49 -4.96 -5.85
C GLN A 174 -5.17 -5.72 -6.03
N VAL A 175 -4.11 -5.00 -6.39
CA VAL A 175 -2.81 -5.56 -6.74
C VAL A 175 -1.72 -4.92 -5.89
N GLN A 176 -0.84 -5.74 -5.35
CA GLN A 176 0.42 -5.32 -4.75
C GLN A 176 1.54 -5.62 -5.73
N VAL A 177 2.28 -4.60 -6.15
CA VAL A 177 3.45 -4.76 -7.02
C VAL A 177 4.71 -4.87 -6.19
N GLN A 178 5.57 -5.83 -6.50
CA GLN A 178 6.87 -6.01 -5.87
C GLN A 178 8.00 -5.93 -6.91
N ILE A 179 8.94 -5.03 -6.69
CA ILE A 179 10.23 -4.98 -7.38
C ILE A 179 11.25 -5.55 -6.41
N ARG A 180 11.79 -6.72 -6.73
CA ARG A 180 12.76 -7.43 -5.90
C ARG A 180 14.19 -7.11 -6.35
N ASP A 181 15.13 -7.37 -5.47
CA ASP A 181 16.56 -7.30 -5.74
C ASP A 181 17.02 -5.93 -6.26
N LEU A 182 16.45 -4.85 -5.71
CA LEU A 182 16.94 -3.50 -5.95
C LEU A 182 18.23 -3.33 -5.12
N VAL A 183 19.37 -3.51 -5.76
CA VAL A 183 20.69 -3.40 -5.14
C VAL A 183 21.14 -1.94 -5.20
N LEU A 184 21.53 -1.40 -4.04
CA LEU A 184 22.16 -0.11 -3.88
C LEU A 184 23.58 -0.39 -3.35
N SER A 185 24.54 -0.46 -4.25
CA SER A 185 25.95 -0.66 -3.92
C SER A 185 26.81 0.29 -4.73
N LEU A 186 27.93 0.65 -4.18
CA LEU A 186 29.03 1.23 -4.93
C LEU A 186 29.79 0.04 -5.53
N ASP A 187 29.30 -0.57 -6.60
CA ASP A 187 30.10 -1.55 -7.29
C ASP A 187 31.27 -0.83 -7.96
N ASP A 188 32.44 -1.08 -7.44
CA ASP A 188 33.71 -0.91 -8.15
C ASP A 188 33.73 -1.86 -9.36
N ASP A 189 32.98 -1.52 -10.40
CA ASP A 189 32.98 -2.26 -11.67
C ASP A 189 34.23 -1.94 -12.52
N ASP A 190 35.32 -1.51 -11.86
CA ASP A 190 36.63 -1.22 -12.48
C ASP A 190 37.72 -2.22 -12.05
N ARG A 191 37.34 -3.47 -11.69
CA ARG A 191 38.32 -4.53 -11.43
C ARG A 191 38.18 -5.69 -12.40
N ASP A 192 38.27 -5.47 -13.68
CA ASP A 192 38.74 -6.53 -14.58
C ASP A 192 39.05 -5.99 -16.00
N GLU A 193 40.20 -5.27 -16.12
CA GLU A 193 40.98 -5.23 -17.37
C GLU A 193 42.40 -4.88 -17.02
N GLY A 194 43.19 -5.93 -16.75
CA GLY A 194 44.65 -5.72 -16.56
C GLY A 194 45.39 -6.90 -15.99
N ALA A 195 45.45 -8.02 -16.71
CA ALA A 195 46.56 -8.98 -16.62
C ALA A 195 46.71 -9.74 -17.95
#